data_c016c93473fd3c7c5b50d0347091c08c
#
_entry.id   c016c93473fd3c7c5b50d0347091c08c
#
_cell.length_a   1.000
_cell.length_b   1.000
_cell.length_c   1.000
_cell.angle_alpha   90.00
_cell.angle_beta   90.00
_cell.angle_gamma   90.00
#
_symmetry.space_group_name_H-M   'P 1'
#
loop_
_entity.id
_entity.type
_entity.pdbx_description
1 polymer ?
#
loop_
_entity_poly.entity_id
_entity_poly.type
_entity_poly.pdbx_seq_one_letter_code
_entity_poly.pdbx_strand_id
1 'polypeptide(L)'
;YPLAIANVNNVFTTGFQDLQAGVLRLIGDPETRLREDPVRMLRAVRFAAKLGFRIDPEVQTLLPRLAGLLEGIPPARLFDEILKLFHGGYALETFELLRQYGLYGVLFPESEAALAEEVDGFPATLVAEALGNTDERVQADQPVSPAFLFAAFLWGPVRRRQAALEAEGMPPHQALEAAGD
;
A
#
# COMPACT_ATOMS: atom_id res chain seq x y z
N TYR A 1 -19.64 -15.63 -9.06
CA TYR A 1 -18.59 -14.62 -9.23
C TYR A 1 -19.03 -13.31 -9.91
N PRO A 2 -20.24 -13.15 -10.48
CA PRO A 2 -20.63 -11.88 -11.12
C PRO A 2 -20.86 -10.72 -10.15
N LEU A 3 -21.15 -10.99 -8.88
CA LEU A 3 -21.50 -9.98 -7.88
C LEU A 3 -20.31 -9.16 -7.35
N ALA A 4 -19.09 -9.70 -7.40
CA ALA A 4 -17.90 -8.97 -6.98
C ALA A 4 -17.50 -7.86 -7.96
N ILE A 5 -17.92 -8.00 -9.22
CA ILE A 5 -17.59 -7.09 -10.32
C ILE A 5 -18.53 -5.88 -10.34
N ALA A 6 -19.79 -6.04 -9.92
CA ALA A 6 -20.76 -4.97 -9.84
C ALA A 6 -20.41 -3.89 -8.79
N ASN A 7 -19.51 -4.19 -7.85
CA ASN A 7 -19.07 -3.27 -6.80
C ASN A 7 -17.79 -2.50 -7.13
N VAL A 8 -17.24 -2.64 -8.33
CA VAL A 8 -16.08 -1.87 -8.83
C VAL A 8 -16.53 -0.48 -9.31
N ASN A 9 -17.60 0.05 -8.72
CA ASN A 9 -18.09 1.43 -8.85
C ASN A 9 -17.70 2.12 -10.16
N ASN A 10 -18.21 1.68 -11.30
CA ASN A 10 -18.17 2.39 -12.59
C ASN A 10 -16.84 3.05 -13.00
N VAL A 11 -15.74 2.78 -12.30
CA VAL A 11 -14.43 3.39 -12.54
C VAL A 11 -13.56 2.48 -13.39
N PHE A 12 -13.66 1.17 -13.13
CA PHE A 12 -13.00 0.16 -13.92
C PHE A 12 -14.07 -0.64 -14.64
N THR A 13 -14.13 -0.56 -15.92
CA THR A 13 -14.77 -1.58 -16.66
C THR A 13 -13.83 -2.37 -17.37
N THR A 14 -14.48 -3.32 -17.43
CA THR A 14 -14.01 -4.26 -18.35
C THR A 14 -15.17 -4.67 -19.16
N GLY A 15 -14.99 -4.56 -20.41
CA GLY A 15 -15.79 -5.35 -21.31
C GLY A 15 -15.59 -6.81 -20.92
N PHE A 16 -16.50 -7.68 -21.33
CA PHE A 16 -16.39 -9.11 -21.09
C PHE A 16 -15.01 -9.68 -21.50
N GLN A 17 -14.37 -9.09 -22.52
CA GLN A 17 -13.04 -9.45 -22.99
C GLN A 17 -11.93 -9.15 -21.98
N ASP A 18 -11.98 -7.97 -21.32
CA ASP A 18 -11.00 -7.61 -20.30
C ASP A 18 -11.13 -8.50 -19.07
N LEU A 19 -12.36 -8.86 -18.69
CA LEU A 19 -12.62 -9.82 -17.62
C LEU A 19 -12.03 -11.19 -17.90
N GLN A 20 -12.22 -11.70 -19.12
CA GLN A 20 -11.63 -12.96 -19.52
C GLN A 20 -10.11 -12.90 -19.58
N ALA A 21 -9.55 -11.76 -19.99
CA ALA A 21 -8.11 -11.53 -20.03
C ALA A 21 -7.49 -11.22 -18.67
N GLY A 22 -8.29 -10.99 -17.61
CA GLY A 22 -7.82 -10.60 -16.29
C GLY A 22 -7.11 -9.23 -16.28
N VAL A 23 -7.67 -8.25 -17.00
CA VAL A 23 -7.10 -6.89 -17.12
C VAL A 23 -8.02 -5.86 -16.48
N LEU A 24 -7.46 -4.99 -15.64
CA LEU A 24 -8.12 -3.82 -15.08
C LEU A 24 -7.84 -2.61 -15.97
N ARG A 25 -8.89 -2.08 -16.59
CA ARG A 25 -8.83 -0.91 -17.45
C ARG A 25 -9.70 0.21 -16.89
N LEU A 26 -9.19 1.46 -16.91
CA LEU A 26 -10.01 2.64 -16.56
C LEU A 26 -10.96 2.99 -17.70
N ILE A 27 -12.18 3.40 -17.31
CA ILE A 27 -13.16 3.92 -18.27
C ILE A 27 -12.79 5.36 -18.65
N GLY A 28 -12.70 5.63 -19.94
CA GLY A 28 -12.33 6.92 -20.49
C GLY A 28 -10.82 7.11 -20.56
N ASP A 29 -10.37 8.36 -20.70
CA ASP A 29 -8.94 8.68 -20.74
C ASP A 29 -8.27 8.42 -19.38
N PRO A 30 -7.30 7.50 -19.26
CA PRO A 30 -6.74 7.09 -17.98
C PRO A 30 -6.08 8.22 -17.22
N GLU A 31 -5.31 9.08 -17.90
CA GLU A 31 -4.60 10.19 -17.24
C GLU A 31 -5.59 11.19 -16.65
N THR A 32 -6.60 11.59 -17.42
CA THR A 32 -7.66 12.49 -16.94
C THR A 32 -8.36 11.91 -15.72
N ARG A 33 -8.72 10.62 -15.76
CA ARG A 33 -9.43 9.95 -14.67
C ARG A 33 -8.61 9.85 -13.39
N LEU A 34 -7.30 9.61 -13.50
CA LEU A 34 -6.40 9.56 -12.35
C LEU A 34 -6.15 10.96 -11.74
N ARG A 35 -6.12 12.00 -12.58
CA ARG A 35 -5.99 13.39 -12.10
C ARG A 35 -7.26 13.89 -11.42
N GLU A 36 -8.44 13.51 -11.90
CA GLU A 36 -9.72 13.85 -11.28
C GLU A 36 -9.84 13.29 -9.85
N ASP A 37 -9.40 12.06 -9.65
CA ASP A 37 -9.42 11.38 -8.35
C ASP A 37 -8.23 10.44 -8.19
N PRO A 38 -7.12 10.93 -7.60
CA PRO A 38 -5.89 10.14 -7.44
C PRO A 38 -6.06 8.87 -6.60
N VAL A 39 -7.08 8.80 -5.74
CA VAL A 39 -7.41 7.57 -4.99
C VAL A 39 -7.71 6.38 -5.91
N ARG A 40 -8.07 6.64 -7.16
CA ARG A 40 -8.24 5.58 -8.17
C ARG A 40 -6.96 4.76 -8.40
N MET A 41 -5.77 5.33 -8.20
CA MET A 41 -4.51 4.60 -8.24
C MET A 41 -4.46 3.51 -7.17
N LEU A 42 -4.84 3.85 -5.94
CA LEU A 42 -4.89 2.90 -4.82
C LEU A 42 -5.95 1.82 -5.04
N ARG A 43 -7.09 2.20 -5.59
CA ARG A 43 -8.17 1.26 -5.92
C ARG A 43 -7.76 0.30 -7.03
N ALA A 44 -7.03 0.76 -8.05
CA ALA A 44 -6.50 -0.10 -9.10
C ALA A 44 -5.59 -1.19 -8.52
N VAL A 45 -4.66 -0.81 -7.64
CA VAL A 45 -3.76 -1.75 -6.96
C VAL A 45 -4.56 -2.74 -6.10
N ARG A 46 -5.51 -2.25 -5.30
CA ARG A 46 -6.34 -3.10 -4.45
C ARG A 46 -7.13 -4.13 -5.25
N PHE A 47 -7.74 -3.73 -6.37
CA PHE A 47 -8.49 -4.66 -7.20
C PHE A 47 -7.58 -5.62 -7.95
N ALA A 48 -6.40 -5.17 -8.39
CA ALA A 48 -5.41 -6.04 -9.00
C ALA A 48 -5.00 -7.16 -8.03
N ALA A 49 -4.65 -6.83 -6.79
CA ALA A 49 -4.31 -7.80 -5.76
C ALA A 49 -5.49 -8.73 -5.45
N LYS A 50 -6.69 -8.17 -5.22
CA LYS A 50 -7.87 -8.95 -4.83
C LYS A 50 -8.36 -9.92 -5.90
N LEU A 51 -8.28 -9.54 -7.17
CA LEU A 51 -8.81 -10.31 -8.30
C LEU A 51 -7.73 -11.12 -9.02
N GLY A 52 -6.46 -10.91 -8.70
CA GLY A 52 -5.35 -11.48 -9.46
C GLY A 52 -5.29 -10.93 -10.90
N PHE A 53 -5.76 -9.71 -11.12
CA PHE A 53 -5.81 -9.08 -12.43
C PHE A 53 -4.59 -8.21 -12.67
N ARG A 54 -4.18 -8.10 -13.93
CA ARG A 54 -3.14 -7.17 -14.35
C ARG A 54 -3.75 -5.79 -14.57
N ILE A 55 -3.04 -4.77 -14.14
CA ILE A 55 -3.39 -3.38 -14.47
C ILE A 55 -3.04 -3.14 -15.95
N ASP A 56 -3.90 -2.44 -16.67
CA ASP A 56 -3.67 -2.06 -18.07
C ASP A 56 -2.30 -1.37 -18.23
N PRO A 57 -1.50 -1.69 -19.26
CA PRO A 57 -0.16 -1.13 -19.45
C PRO A 57 -0.10 0.40 -19.49
N GLU A 58 -1.11 1.06 -20.05
CA GLU A 58 -1.20 2.52 -20.07
C GLU A 58 -1.33 3.06 -18.64
N VAL A 59 -2.21 2.47 -17.83
CA VAL A 59 -2.37 2.83 -16.41
C VAL A 59 -1.09 2.55 -15.62
N GLN A 60 -0.44 1.39 -15.84
CA GLN A 60 0.84 1.07 -15.18
C GLN A 60 1.91 2.15 -15.40
N THR A 61 1.99 2.69 -16.61
CA THR A 61 2.95 3.75 -16.94
C THR A 61 2.62 5.07 -16.24
N LEU A 62 1.34 5.34 -16.01
CA LEU A 62 0.87 6.57 -15.37
C LEU A 62 1.03 6.54 -13.83
N LEU A 63 0.91 5.37 -13.19
CA LEU A 63 0.94 5.26 -11.74
C LEU A 63 2.17 5.93 -11.12
N PRO A 64 3.43 5.61 -11.49
CA PRO A 64 4.61 6.24 -10.89
C PRO A 64 4.72 7.73 -11.25
N ARG A 65 4.23 8.14 -12.42
CA ARG A 65 4.26 9.54 -12.87
C ARG A 65 3.31 10.43 -12.09
N LEU A 66 2.18 9.89 -11.65
CA LEU A 66 1.10 10.61 -10.99
C LEU A 66 1.05 10.36 -9.47
N ALA A 67 1.92 9.51 -8.94
CA ALA A 67 1.95 9.11 -7.53
C ALA A 67 1.92 10.30 -6.55
N GLY A 68 2.67 11.38 -6.86
CA GLY A 68 2.70 12.60 -6.05
C GLY A 68 1.33 13.29 -5.86
N LEU A 69 0.35 13.01 -6.71
CA LEU A 69 -1.01 13.55 -6.54
C LEU A 69 -1.70 13.00 -5.28
N LEU A 70 -1.23 11.88 -4.74
CA LEU A 70 -1.76 11.32 -3.48
C LEU A 70 -1.52 12.25 -2.28
N GLU A 71 -0.48 13.08 -2.31
CA GLU A 71 -0.18 14.05 -1.25
C GLU A 71 -1.29 15.11 -1.09
N GLY A 72 -2.06 15.35 -2.15
CA GLY A 72 -3.20 16.29 -2.14
C GLY A 72 -4.50 15.70 -1.58
N ILE A 73 -4.52 14.42 -1.22
CA ILE A 73 -5.73 13.77 -0.70
C ILE A 73 -5.90 14.09 0.79
N PRO A 74 -7.13 14.45 1.25
CA PRO A 74 -7.37 14.66 2.67
C PRO A 74 -6.95 13.46 3.53
N PRO A 75 -6.22 13.66 4.65
CA PRO A 75 -5.68 12.56 5.46
C PRO A 75 -6.70 11.53 5.92
N ALA A 76 -7.90 11.95 6.31
CA ALA A 76 -8.95 11.03 6.73
C ALA A 76 -9.39 10.10 5.59
N ARG A 77 -9.54 10.63 4.37
CA ARG A 77 -9.88 9.84 3.19
C ARG A 77 -8.76 8.86 2.82
N LEU A 78 -7.51 9.34 2.90
CA LEU A 78 -6.34 8.52 2.62
C LEU A 78 -6.23 7.37 3.62
N PHE A 79 -6.46 7.65 4.91
CA PHE A 79 -6.46 6.64 5.97
C PHE A 79 -7.49 5.54 5.72
N ASP A 80 -8.74 5.91 5.36
CA ASP A 80 -9.78 4.95 5.03
C ASP A 80 -9.42 4.04 3.84
N GLU A 81 -8.78 4.59 2.81
CA GLU A 81 -8.34 3.79 1.67
C GLU A 81 -7.14 2.90 2.03
N ILE A 82 -6.21 3.37 2.88
CA ILE A 82 -5.10 2.55 3.40
C ILE A 82 -5.63 1.34 4.18
N LEU A 83 -6.62 1.53 5.04
CA LEU A 83 -7.24 0.40 5.74
C LEU A 83 -7.86 -0.62 4.78
N LYS A 84 -8.54 -0.16 3.72
CA LYS A 84 -9.11 -1.04 2.69
C LYS A 84 -8.03 -1.78 1.88
N LEU A 85 -6.87 -1.16 1.65
CA LEU A 85 -5.74 -1.79 0.97
C LEU A 85 -5.21 -3.00 1.74
N PHE A 86 -5.08 -2.88 3.06
CA PHE A 86 -4.35 -3.84 3.88
C PHE A 86 -5.23 -4.75 4.74
N HIS A 87 -6.54 -4.45 4.87
CA HIS A 87 -7.47 -5.31 5.63
C HIS A 87 -8.42 -6.10 4.72
N GLY A 88 -8.05 -6.30 3.47
CA GLY A 88 -8.85 -7.04 2.49
C GLY A 88 -8.49 -8.52 2.33
N GLY A 89 -7.46 -9.02 3.03
CA GLY A 89 -6.95 -10.38 2.90
C GLY A 89 -5.95 -10.58 1.74
N TYR A 90 -5.40 -9.49 1.21
CA TYR A 90 -4.42 -9.44 0.12
C TYR A 90 -3.36 -8.37 0.39
N ALA A 91 -2.98 -8.20 1.67
CA ALA A 91 -2.13 -7.12 2.12
C ALA A 91 -0.70 -7.25 1.57
N LEU A 92 -0.14 -8.45 1.58
CA LEU A 92 1.21 -8.70 1.09
C LEU A 92 1.32 -8.39 -0.41
N GLU A 93 0.42 -8.91 -1.23
CA GLU A 93 0.40 -8.64 -2.68
C GLU A 93 0.14 -7.15 -2.97
N THR A 94 -0.75 -6.52 -2.21
CA THR A 94 -1.01 -5.08 -2.29
C THR A 94 0.26 -4.27 -2.01
N PHE A 95 1.01 -4.62 -0.98
CA PHE A 95 2.28 -3.99 -0.62
C PHE A 95 3.31 -4.10 -1.76
N GLU A 96 3.47 -5.29 -2.32
CA GLU A 96 4.38 -5.51 -3.44
C GLU A 96 4.01 -4.67 -4.66
N LEU A 97 2.73 -4.61 -5.02
CA LEU A 97 2.24 -3.79 -6.13
C LEU A 97 2.40 -2.28 -5.86
N LEU A 98 2.12 -1.81 -4.64
CA LEU A 98 2.33 -0.41 -4.26
C LEU A 98 3.79 0.00 -4.40
N ARG A 99 4.73 -0.86 -4.00
CA ARG A 99 6.17 -0.63 -4.16
C ARG A 99 6.57 -0.67 -5.64
N GLN A 100 6.10 -1.67 -6.38
CA GLN A 100 6.38 -1.81 -7.81
C GLN A 100 6.00 -0.55 -8.61
N TYR A 101 4.89 0.09 -8.27
CA TYR A 101 4.41 1.30 -8.94
C TYR A 101 4.83 2.62 -8.28
N GLY A 102 5.68 2.57 -7.26
CA GLY A 102 6.20 3.76 -6.58
C GLY A 102 5.16 4.50 -5.73
N LEU A 103 4.04 3.87 -5.41
CA LEU A 103 2.98 4.46 -4.59
C LEU A 103 3.27 4.33 -3.10
N TYR A 104 3.94 3.25 -2.68
CA TYR A 104 4.25 3.01 -1.27
C TYR A 104 5.13 4.11 -0.67
N GLY A 105 6.16 4.54 -1.39
CA GLY A 105 7.05 5.61 -0.93
C GLY A 105 6.38 6.97 -0.78
N VAL A 106 5.29 7.23 -1.50
CA VAL A 106 4.48 8.44 -1.32
C VAL A 106 3.58 8.34 -0.09
N LEU A 107 3.02 7.15 0.16
CA LEU A 107 2.15 6.90 1.33
C LEU A 107 2.94 6.81 2.64
N PHE A 108 4.11 6.17 2.59
CA PHE A 108 4.94 5.84 3.75
C PHE A 108 6.42 6.13 3.46
N PRO A 109 6.83 7.39 3.28
CA PRO A 109 8.19 7.74 2.83
C PRO A 109 9.27 7.26 3.80
N GLU A 110 9.06 7.38 5.10
CA GLU A 110 10.01 6.92 6.12
C GLU A 110 10.13 5.38 6.13
N SER A 111 9.03 4.68 5.94
CA SER A 111 9.03 3.22 5.84
C SER A 111 9.78 2.75 4.59
N GLU A 112 9.51 3.35 3.41
CA GLU A 112 10.22 3.02 2.17
C GLU A 112 11.73 3.31 2.29
N ALA A 113 12.10 4.43 2.92
CA ALA A 113 13.50 4.75 3.18
C ALA A 113 14.16 3.72 4.10
N ALA A 114 13.48 3.25 5.13
CA ALA A 114 13.98 2.18 6.01
C ALA A 114 14.15 0.86 5.27
N LEU A 115 13.22 0.52 4.37
CA LEU A 115 13.29 -0.68 3.54
C LEU A 115 14.45 -0.61 2.52
N ALA A 116 14.77 0.58 2.01
CA ALA A 116 15.87 0.79 1.07
C ALA A 116 17.26 0.63 1.73
N GLU A 117 17.38 0.88 3.04
CA GLU A 117 18.61 0.71 3.82
C GLU A 117 18.72 -0.67 4.49
N GLU A 118 17.99 -1.63 4.00
CA GLU A 118 17.90 -2.97 4.55
C GLU A 118 19.29 -3.63 4.68
N VAL A 119 19.58 -4.06 5.91
CA VAL A 119 20.74 -4.89 6.22
C VAL A 119 20.23 -6.29 6.59
N ASP A 120 20.72 -7.31 5.90
CA ASP A 120 20.35 -8.72 6.14
C ASP A 120 18.86 -9.09 5.96
N GLY A 121 18.10 -8.34 5.18
CA GLY A 121 16.71 -8.64 4.86
C GLY A 121 15.69 -8.29 5.95
N PHE A 122 16.12 -7.79 7.11
CA PHE A 122 15.27 -7.76 8.30
C PHE A 122 14.05 -6.82 8.23
N PRO A 123 14.14 -5.53 7.80
CA PRO A 123 12.95 -4.68 7.76
C PRO A 123 11.89 -5.13 6.75
N ALA A 124 12.31 -5.54 5.55
CA ALA A 124 11.39 -6.06 4.53
C ALA A 124 10.74 -7.37 4.98
N THR A 125 11.51 -8.26 5.59
CA THR A 125 11.00 -9.51 6.14
C THR A 125 9.95 -9.26 7.23
N LEU A 126 10.20 -8.32 8.15
CA LEU A 126 9.24 -7.97 9.21
C LEU A 126 7.92 -7.46 8.63
N VAL A 127 7.98 -6.54 7.67
CA VAL A 127 6.77 -6.01 7.02
C VAL A 127 6.03 -7.11 6.26
N ALA A 128 6.74 -7.92 5.47
CA ALA A 128 6.15 -9.02 4.71
C ALA A 128 5.48 -10.07 5.62
N GLU A 129 6.16 -10.47 6.71
CA GLU A 129 5.60 -11.40 7.70
C GLU A 129 4.36 -10.83 8.40
N ALA A 130 4.40 -9.55 8.79
CA ALA A 130 3.26 -8.88 9.42
C ALA A 130 2.05 -8.82 8.47
N LEU A 131 2.28 -8.53 7.18
CA LEU A 131 1.22 -8.49 6.18
C LEU A 131 0.69 -9.90 5.85
N GLY A 132 1.56 -10.90 5.72
CA GLY A 132 1.15 -12.31 5.55
C GLY A 132 0.28 -12.80 6.71
N ASN A 133 0.70 -12.54 7.95
CA ASN A 133 -0.11 -12.85 9.15
C ASN A 133 -1.45 -12.10 9.15
N THR A 134 -1.47 -10.85 8.66
CA THR A 134 -2.72 -10.08 8.52
C THR A 134 -3.65 -10.76 7.53
N ASP A 135 -3.16 -11.18 6.38
CA ASP A 135 -3.95 -11.87 5.35
C ASP A 135 -4.53 -13.19 5.85
N GLU A 136 -3.72 -14.01 6.54
CA GLU A 136 -4.19 -15.26 7.15
C GLU A 136 -5.32 -15.03 8.15
N ARG A 137 -5.19 -14.02 9.01
CA ARG A 137 -6.23 -13.66 9.99
C ARG A 137 -7.51 -13.18 9.32
N VAL A 138 -7.41 -12.28 8.34
CA VAL A 138 -8.58 -11.77 7.60
C VAL A 138 -9.28 -12.89 6.85
N GLN A 139 -8.54 -13.79 6.21
CA GLN A 139 -9.09 -14.95 5.50
C GLN A 139 -9.75 -15.97 6.45
N ALA A 140 -9.28 -16.03 7.70
CA ALA A 140 -9.88 -16.84 8.77
C ALA A 140 -11.02 -16.12 9.54
N ASP A 141 -11.47 -14.96 9.05
CA ASP A 141 -12.50 -14.10 9.70
C ASP A 141 -12.12 -13.69 11.14
N GLN A 142 -10.81 -13.51 11.38
CA GLN A 142 -10.30 -13.07 12.67
C GLN A 142 -10.03 -11.56 12.66
N PRO A 143 -10.22 -10.87 13.80
CA PRO A 143 -10.02 -9.43 13.88
C PRO A 143 -8.55 -9.05 13.69
N VAL A 144 -8.32 -7.96 12.96
CA VAL A 144 -7.00 -7.34 12.78
C VAL A 144 -7.09 -5.89 13.24
N SER A 145 -6.09 -5.47 14.05
CA SER A 145 -6.01 -4.09 14.52
C SER A 145 -5.26 -3.22 13.51
N PRO A 146 -5.80 -2.04 13.14
CA PRO A 146 -5.05 -1.04 12.39
C PRO A 146 -3.71 -0.66 13.05
N ALA A 147 -3.67 -0.62 14.37
CA ALA A 147 -2.44 -0.31 15.12
C ALA A 147 -1.31 -1.29 14.82
N PHE A 148 -1.61 -2.59 14.65
CA PHE A 148 -0.61 -3.59 14.28
C PHE A 148 0.01 -3.31 12.90
N LEU A 149 -0.81 -2.94 11.93
CA LEU A 149 -0.36 -2.57 10.58
C LEU A 149 0.61 -1.38 10.63
N PHE A 150 0.20 -0.29 11.30
CA PHE A 150 1.04 0.90 11.40
C PHE A 150 2.31 0.65 12.21
N ALA A 151 2.24 -0.17 13.28
CA ALA A 151 3.42 -0.58 14.03
C ALA A 151 4.43 -1.32 13.14
N ALA A 152 3.97 -2.21 12.27
CA ALA A 152 4.84 -2.90 11.32
C ALA A 152 5.53 -1.94 10.34
N PHE A 153 4.81 -0.95 9.81
CA PHE A 153 5.36 0.06 8.89
C PHE A 153 6.29 1.05 9.57
N LEU A 154 6.02 1.41 10.82
CA LEU A 154 6.79 2.41 11.54
C LEU A 154 8.01 1.83 12.29
N TRP A 155 8.08 0.52 12.47
CA TRP A 155 9.17 -0.11 13.22
C TRP A 155 10.54 0.18 12.62
N GLY A 156 10.69 0.04 11.31
CA GLY A 156 11.94 0.38 10.61
C GLY A 156 12.36 1.83 10.81
N PRO A 157 11.52 2.82 10.53
CA PRO A 157 11.75 4.23 10.82
C PRO A 157 12.16 4.50 12.26
N VAL A 158 11.44 3.95 13.25
CA VAL A 158 11.75 4.10 14.68
C VAL A 158 13.14 3.57 15.00
N ARG A 159 13.49 2.39 14.51
CA ARG A 159 14.82 1.79 14.70
C ARG A 159 15.95 2.62 14.08
N ARG A 160 15.72 3.18 12.89
CA ARG A 160 16.68 4.09 12.24
C ARG A 160 16.90 5.35 13.08
N ARG A 161 15.83 5.99 13.52
CA ARG A 161 15.90 7.20 14.37
C ARG A 161 16.57 6.90 15.71
N GLN A 162 16.24 5.78 16.34
CA GLN A 162 16.89 5.31 17.54
C GLN A 162 18.40 5.17 17.35
N ALA A 163 18.84 4.47 16.31
CA ALA A 163 20.26 4.26 16.03
C ALA A 163 21.00 5.58 15.80
N ALA A 164 20.38 6.55 15.13
CA ALA A 164 20.95 7.89 14.94
C ALA A 164 21.12 8.62 16.29
N LEU A 165 20.12 8.60 17.15
CA LEU A 165 20.19 9.23 18.49
C LEU A 165 21.22 8.55 19.39
N GLU A 166 21.35 7.22 19.32
CA GLU A 166 22.41 6.49 20.04
C GLU A 166 23.81 6.87 19.54
N ALA A 167 23.98 7.07 18.25
CA ALA A 167 25.24 7.51 17.66
C ALA A 167 25.62 8.95 18.09
N GLU A 168 24.63 9.78 18.42
CA GLU A 168 24.80 11.12 19.01
C GLU A 168 25.08 11.07 20.52
N GLY A 169 25.10 9.87 21.13
CA GLY A 169 25.43 9.65 22.55
C GLY A 169 24.23 9.54 23.48
N MET A 170 23.00 9.45 22.95
CA MET A 170 21.81 9.24 23.76
C MET A 170 21.75 7.81 24.29
N PRO A 171 21.39 7.59 25.58
CA PRO A 171 21.19 6.24 26.12
C PRO A 171 20.08 5.47 25.37
N PRO A 172 20.21 4.14 25.14
CA PRO A 172 19.29 3.36 24.31
C PRO A 172 17.82 3.48 24.67
N HIS A 173 17.48 3.51 25.97
CA HIS A 173 16.10 3.64 26.42
C HIS A 173 15.49 5.02 26.11
N GLN A 174 16.29 6.09 26.24
CA GLN A 174 15.85 7.44 25.88
C GLN A 174 15.78 7.62 24.38
N ALA A 175 16.72 7.03 23.65
CA ALA A 175 16.73 7.06 22.19
C ALA A 175 15.50 6.36 21.60
N LEU A 176 15.08 5.23 22.16
CA LEU A 176 13.87 4.53 21.73
C LEU A 176 12.59 5.34 21.99
N GLU A 177 12.47 5.93 23.18
CA GLU A 177 11.34 6.79 23.55
C GLU A 177 11.26 8.00 22.60
N ALA A 178 12.37 8.73 22.44
CA ALA A 178 12.43 9.90 21.55
C ALA A 178 12.26 9.55 20.05
N ALA A 179 12.53 8.31 19.65
CA ALA A 179 12.31 7.87 18.28
C ALA A 179 10.84 7.53 17.98
N GLY A 180 10.05 7.27 19.02
CA GLY A 180 8.61 6.97 18.90
C GLY A 180 7.70 8.19 18.89
N ASP A 181 8.22 9.36 19.28
CA ASP A 181 7.53 10.65 19.24
C ASP A 181 7.61 11.30 17.85
#